data_6cf090a7f94f46f94a1c9cc35b8aeef3
#
_entry.id   6cf090a7f94f46f94a1c9cc35b8aeef3
#
_cell.length_a   1.000
_cell.length_b   1.000
_cell.length_c   1.000
_cell.angle_alpha   90.00
_cell.angle_beta   90.00
_cell.angle_gamma   90.00
#
_symmetry.space_group_name_H-M   'P 1'
#
loop_
_entity.id
_entity.type
_entity.pdbx_description
1 polymer ?
#
loop_
_entity_poly.entity_id
_entity_poly.type
_entity_poly.pdbx_seq_one_letter_code
_entity_poly.pdbx_strand_id
1 'polypeptide(L)'
;MRYITYVFLLLSLTGVAFGATGASVTYQVNGQSYEGYYISPSDRAPFVLLIHDWDGLTDYEIKRANMLAELGYAVFALDLFGAGVRPTEMKDKRQHTGELYKNREKMRALMKGALDTAKSKGADIKNAVVFGYCFGGAAVLELARSGADLKGFATFHGGLKTPQGQNYSQTRGEILIMHGSADTAITMDQFTELAKELESAGVAHEMITYGGAQHAFTVFGGNRYQEAADKKSWKRFTEFLAETLNN
;
A
#
# COMPACT_ATOMS: atom_id res chain seq x y z
N MET A 1 -40.32 -50.25 -22.32
CA MET A 1 -39.80 -48.95 -21.74
C MET A 1 -38.29 -49.03 -21.72
N ARG A 2 -37.63 -48.23 -22.56
CA ARG A 2 -36.15 -48.15 -22.62
C ARG A 2 -35.73 -46.96 -21.79
N TYR A 3 -34.97 -47.17 -20.72
CA TYR A 3 -34.36 -46.08 -19.90
C TYR A 3 -33.05 -45.65 -20.57
N ILE A 4 -33.00 -44.37 -21.01
CA ILE A 4 -31.78 -43.74 -21.51
C ILE A 4 -31.10 -43.08 -20.30
N THR A 5 -29.95 -43.64 -19.88
CA THR A 5 -29.12 -43.08 -18.81
C THR A 5 -28.18 -42.03 -19.40
N TYR A 6 -28.38 -40.77 -19.11
CA TYR A 6 -27.45 -39.69 -19.45
C TYR A 6 -26.28 -39.67 -18.45
N VAL A 7 -25.09 -39.98 -18.92
CA VAL A 7 -23.85 -39.82 -18.16
C VAL A 7 -23.36 -38.37 -18.39
N PHE A 8 -23.47 -37.53 -17.36
CA PHE A 8 -22.83 -36.22 -17.37
C PHE A 8 -21.33 -36.39 -17.07
N LEU A 9 -20.49 -36.14 -18.08
CA LEU A 9 -19.04 -36.07 -17.94
C LEU A 9 -18.68 -34.70 -17.41
N LEU A 10 -18.39 -34.57 -16.10
CA LEU A 10 -17.81 -33.39 -15.51
C LEU A 10 -16.34 -33.30 -15.95
N LEU A 11 -16.05 -32.43 -16.95
CA LEU A 11 -14.69 -32.03 -17.24
C LEU A 11 -14.24 -31.04 -16.14
N SER A 12 -13.46 -31.52 -15.18
CA SER A 12 -12.71 -30.67 -14.28
C SER A 12 -11.53 -30.04 -15.06
N LEU A 13 -11.68 -28.78 -15.47
CA LEU A 13 -10.54 -27.97 -15.92
C LEU A 13 -9.65 -27.71 -14.71
N THR A 14 -8.60 -28.50 -14.54
CA THR A 14 -7.48 -28.17 -13.67
C THR A 14 -6.67 -27.07 -14.36
N GLY A 15 -7.00 -25.82 -14.07
CA GLY A 15 -6.15 -24.70 -14.45
C GLY A 15 -4.81 -24.84 -13.75
N VAL A 16 -3.73 -25.03 -14.51
CA VAL A 16 -2.36 -24.91 -14.00
C VAL A 16 -2.19 -23.44 -13.62
N ALA A 17 -2.18 -23.16 -12.33
CA ALA A 17 -1.80 -21.84 -11.83
C ALA A 17 -0.31 -21.65 -12.11
N PHE A 18 0.03 -20.98 -13.22
CA PHE A 18 1.36 -20.42 -13.38
C PHE A 18 1.53 -19.36 -12.30
N GLY A 19 2.46 -19.57 -11.36
CA GLY A 19 2.81 -18.57 -10.37
C GLY A 19 3.17 -17.25 -11.07
N ALA A 20 2.56 -16.15 -10.66
CA ALA A 20 2.90 -14.83 -11.19
C ALA A 20 4.39 -14.56 -10.96
N THR A 21 5.09 -14.11 -12.00
CA THR A 21 6.49 -13.71 -11.88
C THR A 21 6.57 -12.19 -11.88
N GLY A 22 7.03 -11.61 -10.77
CA GLY A 22 7.25 -10.18 -10.67
C GLY A 22 8.58 -9.77 -11.29
N ALA A 23 8.68 -8.50 -11.68
CA ALA A 23 9.89 -7.95 -12.30
C ALA A 23 10.13 -6.49 -11.86
N SER A 24 11.40 -6.10 -11.80
CA SER A 24 11.77 -4.69 -11.69
C SER A 24 11.29 -3.91 -12.93
N VAL A 25 10.81 -2.70 -12.69
CA VAL A 25 10.31 -1.78 -13.71
C VAL A 25 10.99 -0.45 -13.55
N THR A 26 11.85 -0.10 -14.51
CA THR A 26 12.42 1.25 -14.58
C THR A 26 11.41 2.21 -15.21
N TYR A 27 11.22 3.38 -14.59
CA TYR A 27 10.34 4.43 -15.09
C TYR A 27 10.92 5.82 -14.83
N GLN A 28 10.40 6.82 -15.52
CA GLN A 28 10.89 8.21 -15.44
C GLN A 28 9.84 9.12 -14.83
N VAL A 29 10.26 9.98 -13.91
CA VAL A 29 9.44 11.09 -13.40
C VAL A 29 10.27 12.36 -13.44
N ASN A 30 9.82 13.37 -14.18
CA ASN A 30 10.52 14.65 -14.33
C ASN A 30 12.00 14.49 -14.75
N GLY A 31 12.30 13.52 -15.64
CA GLY A 31 13.63 13.26 -16.16
C GLY A 31 14.56 12.48 -15.22
N GLN A 32 14.10 12.08 -14.05
CA GLN A 32 14.84 11.23 -13.13
C GLN A 32 14.34 9.78 -13.19
N SER A 33 15.29 8.83 -13.12
CA SER A 33 15.00 7.38 -13.15
C SER A 33 14.62 6.85 -11.78
N TYR A 34 13.59 6.00 -11.75
CA TYR A 34 13.09 5.27 -10.59
C TYR A 34 12.98 3.79 -10.93
N GLU A 35 13.04 2.92 -9.91
CA GLU A 35 12.96 1.47 -10.10
C GLU A 35 11.91 0.88 -9.15
N GLY A 36 10.73 0.58 -9.69
CA GLY A 36 9.66 -0.12 -8.99
C GLY A 36 9.70 -1.64 -9.22
N TYR A 37 8.80 -2.35 -8.56
CA TYR A 37 8.56 -3.78 -8.76
C TYR A 37 7.10 -4.01 -9.11
N TYR A 38 6.84 -4.68 -10.24
CA TYR A 38 5.49 -5.01 -10.71
C TYR A 38 5.27 -6.51 -10.76
N ILE A 39 4.15 -6.95 -10.21
CA ILE A 39 3.67 -8.33 -10.30
C ILE A 39 2.17 -8.33 -10.55
N SER A 40 1.70 -9.17 -11.46
CA SER A 40 0.27 -9.37 -11.71
C SER A 40 -0.04 -10.84 -11.97
N PRO A 41 -1.02 -11.44 -11.29
CA PRO A 41 -1.43 -12.82 -11.54
C PRO A 41 -2.30 -12.96 -12.80
N SER A 42 -2.90 -11.87 -13.29
CA SER A 42 -3.73 -11.86 -14.50
C SER A 42 -3.89 -10.46 -15.07
N ASP A 43 -4.33 -10.33 -16.32
CA ASP A 43 -4.53 -9.05 -17.02
C ASP A 43 -5.63 -8.16 -16.40
N ARG A 44 -6.51 -8.72 -15.59
CA ARG A 44 -7.64 -8.01 -14.95
C ARG A 44 -7.61 -8.06 -13.43
N ALA A 45 -6.45 -8.37 -12.85
CA ALA A 45 -6.32 -8.41 -11.41
C ALA A 45 -6.60 -7.02 -10.80
N PRO A 46 -7.38 -6.93 -9.71
CA PRO A 46 -7.56 -5.68 -8.98
C PRO A 46 -6.21 -5.10 -8.58
N PHE A 47 -6.08 -3.78 -8.64
CA PHE A 47 -4.77 -3.16 -8.53
C PHE A 47 -4.49 -2.55 -7.16
N VAL A 48 -3.28 -2.76 -6.67
CA VAL A 48 -2.77 -2.21 -5.40
C VAL A 48 -1.43 -1.52 -5.62
N LEU A 49 -1.32 -0.26 -5.19
CA LEU A 49 -0.07 0.48 -5.15
C LEU A 49 0.57 0.35 -3.76
N LEU A 50 1.80 -0.12 -3.68
CA LEU A 50 2.57 -0.26 -2.45
C LEU A 50 3.63 0.84 -2.35
N ILE A 51 3.66 1.56 -1.23
CA ILE A 51 4.67 2.59 -0.94
C ILE A 51 5.60 2.09 0.17
N HIS A 52 6.89 2.06 -0.14
CA HIS A 52 7.95 1.60 0.76
C HIS A 52 8.11 2.46 2.01
N ASP A 53 8.81 1.94 3.00
CA ASP A 53 9.18 2.69 4.20
C ASP A 53 10.44 3.58 3.99
N TRP A 54 11.17 3.92 5.03
CA TRP A 54 12.28 4.90 4.95
C TRP A 54 13.59 4.37 4.38
N ASP A 55 13.73 3.06 4.16
CA ASP A 55 14.91 2.42 3.56
C ASP A 55 14.77 2.17 2.04
N GLY A 56 13.66 2.62 1.45
CA GLY A 56 13.42 2.48 0.02
C GLY A 56 12.77 1.14 -0.33
N LEU A 57 12.63 0.87 -1.61
CA LEU A 57 12.07 -0.40 -2.10
C LEU A 57 13.05 -1.54 -1.85
N THR A 58 12.79 -2.36 -0.84
CA THR A 58 13.64 -3.48 -0.40
C THR A 58 12.94 -4.84 -0.60
N ASP A 59 13.60 -5.92 -0.21
CA ASP A 59 13.03 -7.27 -0.22
C ASP A 59 11.76 -7.39 0.65
N TYR A 60 11.59 -6.50 1.64
CA TYR A 60 10.38 -6.47 2.46
C TYR A 60 9.15 -6.11 1.63
N GLU A 61 9.20 -5.04 0.85
CA GLU A 61 8.10 -4.60 0.00
C GLU A 61 7.86 -5.60 -1.14
N ILE A 62 8.93 -6.15 -1.73
CA ILE A 62 8.83 -7.21 -2.75
C ILE A 62 8.11 -8.43 -2.20
N LYS A 63 8.45 -8.86 -0.98
CA LYS A 63 7.76 -9.97 -0.30
C LYS A 63 6.28 -9.67 -0.07
N ARG A 64 5.94 -8.46 0.41
CA ARG A 64 4.55 -8.03 0.61
C ARG A 64 3.77 -7.96 -0.70
N ALA A 65 4.40 -7.50 -1.78
CA ALA A 65 3.81 -7.50 -3.12
C ALA A 65 3.51 -8.92 -3.62
N ASN A 66 4.44 -9.85 -3.44
CA ASN A 66 4.24 -11.25 -3.79
C ASN A 66 3.09 -11.90 -2.99
N MET A 67 3.00 -11.63 -1.68
CA MET A 67 1.90 -12.11 -0.84
C MET A 67 0.52 -11.62 -1.34
N LEU A 68 0.43 -10.39 -1.87
CA LEU A 68 -0.82 -9.89 -2.47
C LEU A 68 -1.09 -10.51 -3.83
N ALA A 69 -0.06 -10.76 -4.64
CA ALA A 69 -0.22 -11.42 -5.93
C ALA A 69 -0.72 -12.87 -5.77
N GLU A 70 -0.29 -13.58 -4.72
CA GLU A 70 -0.81 -14.90 -4.34
C GLU A 70 -2.31 -14.86 -3.98
N LEU A 71 -2.80 -13.71 -3.50
CA LEU A 71 -4.21 -13.45 -3.21
C LEU A 71 -5.01 -12.93 -4.41
N GLY A 72 -4.37 -12.80 -5.58
CA GLY A 72 -5.05 -12.41 -6.82
C GLY A 72 -4.95 -10.92 -7.19
N TYR A 73 -4.16 -10.11 -6.49
CA TYR A 73 -4.01 -8.68 -6.77
C TYR A 73 -2.80 -8.39 -7.67
N ALA A 74 -2.95 -7.48 -8.62
CA ALA A 74 -1.82 -6.84 -9.29
C ALA A 74 -1.20 -5.80 -8.35
N VAL A 75 0.12 -5.80 -8.21
CA VAL A 75 0.82 -4.88 -7.30
C VAL A 75 1.94 -4.15 -8.02
N PHE A 76 2.00 -2.85 -7.83
CA PHE A 76 3.16 -2.03 -8.16
C PHE A 76 3.76 -1.47 -6.86
N ALA A 77 4.90 -2.01 -6.45
CA ALA A 77 5.69 -1.42 -5.38
C ALA A 77 6.57 -0.31 -5.97
N LEU A 78 6.24 0.93 -5.64
CA LEU A 78 6.89 2.10 -6.22
C LEU A 78 8.20 2.46 -5.51
N ASP A 79 9.05 3.23 -6.19
CA ASP A 79 10.25 3.84 -5.65
C ASP A 79 10.06 5.37 -5.54
N LEU A 80 10.35 5.94 -4.37
CA LEU A 80 10.28 7.38 -4.10
C LEU A 80 11.67 8.05 -4.01
N PHE A 81 12.75 7.26 -3.99
CA PHE A 81 14.08 7.80 -3.74
C PHE A 81 14.95 7.89 -4.99
N GLY A 82 14.72 7.01 -5.96
CA GLY A 82 15.48 6.93 -7.21
C GLY A 82 16.07 5.55 -7.43
N ALA A 83 16.29 5.20 -8.71
CA ALA A 83 16.79 3.89 -9.10
C ALA A 83 18.08 3.52 -8.34
N GLY A 84 18.06 2.37 -7.66
CA GLY A 84 19.19 1.88 -6.86
C GLY A 84 19.38 2.55 -5.51
N VAL A 85 18.58 3.55 -5.13
CA VAL A 85 18.71 4.23 -3.83
C VAL A 85 17.99 3.44 -2.73
N ARG A 86 18.78 2.77 -1.90
CA ARG A 86 18.33 1.92 -0.76
C ARG A 86 19.18 2.27 0.47
N PRO A 87 18.85 3.39 1.16
CA PRO A 87 19.71 3.89 2.26
C PRO A 87 19.71 2.92 3.43
N THR A 88 20.90 2.58 3.93
CA THR A 88 21.10 1.75 5.13
C THR A 88 21.36 2.60 6.36
N GLU A 89 22.07 3.71 6.19
CA GLU A 89 22.45 4.57 7.29
C GLU A 89 21.29 5.48 7.72
N MET A 90 21.14 5.66 9.03
CA MET A 90 20.09 6.48 9.63
C MET A 90 20.05 7.92 9.08
N LYS A 91 21.23 8.49 8.83
CA LYS A 91 21.37 9.85 8.27
C LYS A 91 20.75 9.93 6.89
N ASP A 92 21.06 8.97 6.03
CA ASP A 92 20.60 8.96 4.64
C ASP A 92 19.10 8.68 4.55
N LYS A 93 18.59 7.74 5.36
CA LYS A 93 17.13 7.48 5.51
C LYS A 93 16.38 8.76 5.88
N ARG A 94 16.87 9.50 6.87
CA ARG A 94 16.29 10.78 7.29
C ARG A 94 16.41 11.87 6.23
N GLN A 95 17.51 11.89 5.47
CA GLN A 95 17.68 12.83 4.39
C GLN A 95 16.64 12.63 3.30
N HIS A 96 16.53 11.43 2.73
CA HIS A 96 15.60 11.12 1.65
C HIS A 96 14.14 11.37 2.05
N THR A 97 13.73 10.88 3.22
CA THR A 97 12.37 11.13 3.71
C THR A 97 12.13 12.61 4.00
N GLY A 98 13.12 13.30 4.58
CA GLY A 98 13.05 14.73 4.91
C GLY A 98 12.92 15.60 3.67
N GLU A 99 13.61 15.29 2.57
CA GLU A 99 13.48 15.97 1.29
C GLU A 99 12.04 15.90 0.76
N LEU A 100 11.43 14.74 0.80
CA LEU A 100 10.05 14.54 0.35
C LEU A 100 9.02 15.15 1.31
N TYR A 101 9.26 15.11 2.60
CA TYR A 101 8.42 15.82 3.57
C TYR A 101 8.45 17.35 3.38
N LYS A 102 9.57 17.93 2.94
CA LYS A 102 9.69 19.35 2.62
C LYS A 102 9.11 19.69 1.24
N ASN A 103 9.13 18.75 0.30
CA ASN A 103 8.61 18.93 -1.06
C ASN A 103 7.47 17.95 -1.35
N ARG A 104 6.28 18.28 -0.84
CA ARG A 104 5.09 17.47 -0.99
C ARG A 104 4.60 17.36 -2.43
N GLU A 105 4.81 18.38 -3.24
CA GLU A 105 4.48 18.35 -4.67
C GLU A 105 5.34 17.33 -5.41
N LYS A 106 6.67 17.28 -5.13
CA LYS A 106 7.54 16.24 -5.65
C LYS A 106 7.05 14.86 -5.22
N MET A 107 6.71 14.67 -3.94
CA MET A 107 6.19 13.39 -3.44
C MET A 107 4.92 12.95 -4.21
N ARG A 108 3.96 13.86 -4.41
CA ARG A 108 2.73 13.59 -5.19
C ARG A 108 3.04 13.26 -6.66
N ALA A 109 3.96 14.01 -7.27
CA ALA A 109 4.37 13.77 -8.66
C ALA A 109 5.00 12.37 -8.84
N LEU A 110 5.81 11.91 -7.88
CA LEU A 110 6.42 10.58 -7.89
C LEU A 110 5.36 9.48 -7.78
N MET A 111 4.41 9.60 -6.85
CA MET A 111 3.31 8.64 -6.71
C MET A 111 2.41 8.62 -7.95
N LYS A 112 2.13 9.79 -8.55
CA LYS A 112 1.38 9.87 -9.80
C LYS A 112 2.12 9.20 -10.95
N GLY A 113 3.43 9.44 -11.11
CA GLY A 113 4.25 8.80 -12.14
C GLY A 113 4.29 7.27 -11.98
N ALA A 114 4.28 6.77 -10.74
CA ALA A 114 4.15 5.34 -10.48
C ALA A 114 2.78 4.78 -10.90
N LEU A 115 1.68 5.49 -10.61
CA LEU A 115 0.33 5.13 -11.09
C LEU A 115 0.24 5.14 -12.62
N ASP A 116 0.79 6.16 -13.27
CA ASP A 116 0.82 6.25 -14.74
C ASP A 116 1.64 5.08 -15.34
N THR A 117 2.73 4.69 -14.68
CA THR A 117 3.55 3.52 -15.07
C THR A 117 2.77 2.22 -14.90
N ALA A 118 2.10 2.01 -13.77
CA ALA A 118 1.26 0.83 -13.55
C ALA A 118 0.13 0.74 -14.58
N LYS A 119 -0.50 1.87 -14.90
CA LYS A 119 -1.50 1.95 -15.97
C LYS A 119 -0.95 1.52 -17.33
N SER A 120 0.27 1.91 -17.67
CA SER A 120 0.94 1.49 -18.91
C SER A 120 1.22 -0.03 -18.96
N LYS A 121 1.22 -0.69 -17.81
CA LYS A 121 1.34 -2.15 -17.64
C LYS A 121 -0.03 -2.86 -17.63
N GLY A 122 -1.12 -2.14 -17.82
CA GLY A 122 -2.47 -2.69 -17.85
C GLY A 122 -3.24 -2.61 -16.52
N ALA A 123 -2.67 -2.00 -15.48
CA ALA A 123 -3.37 -1.85 -14.20
C ALA A 123 -4.57 -0.90 -14.30
N ASP A 124 -5.71 -1.28 -13.72
CA ASP A 124 -6.87 -0.40 -13.57
C ASP A 124 -6.68 0.53 -12.36
N ILE A 125 -6.04 1.67 -12.61
CA ILE A 125 -5.76 2.66 -11.56
C ILE A 125 -7.01 3.38 -11.04
N LYS A 126 -8.17 3.23 -11.65
CA LYS A 126 -9.44 3.77 -11.15
C LYS A 126 -10.12 2.84 -10.14
N ASN A 127 -9.82 1.55 -10.24
CA ASN A 127 -10.22 0.55 -9.26
C ASN A 127 -9.00 0.10 -8.46
N ALA A 128 -8.45 1.02 -7.66
CA ALA A 128 -7.17 0.84 -7.00
C ALA A 128 -7.22 1.24 -5.52
N VAL A 129 -6.45 0.51 -4.71
CA VAL A 129 -6.11 0.87 -3.33
C VAL A 129 -4.62 1.16 -3.25
N VAL A 130 -4.24 2.18 -2.49
CA VAL A 130 -2.85 2.46 -2.14
C VAL A 130 -2.61 2.13 -0.67
N PHE A 131 -1.46 1.50 -0.39
CA PHE A 131 -1.04 1.29 0.99
C PHE A 131 0.45 1.51 1.17
N GLY A 132 0.87 1.71 2.41
CA GLY A 132 2.28 1.94 2.70
C GLY A 132 2.62 1.76 4.18
N TYR A 133 3.92 1.62 4.41
CA TYR A 133 4.51 1.36 5.72
C TYR A 133 5.30 2.59 6.21
N CYS A 134 5.22 2.93 7.50
CA CYS A 134 6.04 3.99 8.10
C CYS A 134 5.98 5.31 7.31
N PHE A 135 7.07 5.72 6.67
CA PHE A 135 7.14 6.86 5.75
C PHE A 135 6.14 6.71 4.60
N GLY A 136 6.05 5.51 4.00
CA GLY A 136 5.07 5.21 2.94
C GLY A 136 3.63 5.39 3.40
N GLY A 137 3.32 5.08 4.66
CA GLY A 137 2.00 5.35 5.22
C GLY A 137 1.68 6.86 5.30
N ALA A 138 2.67 7.70 5.62
CA ALA A 138 2.49 9.15 5.55
C ALA A 138 2.32 9.65 4.11
N ALA A 139 2.99 9.02 3.13
CA ALA A 139 2.83 9.33 1.70
C ALA A 139 1.45 8.92 1.19
N VAL A 140 0.89 7.79 1.67
CA VAL A 140 -0.50 7.39 1.40
C VAL A 140 -1.47 8.47 1.83
N LEU A 141 -1.34 8.99 3.06
CA LEU A 141 -2.20 10.06 3.56
C LEU A 141 -1.99 11.39 2.81
N GLU A 142 -0.77 11.66 2.33
CA GLU A 142 -0.49 12.80 1.45
C GLU A 142 -1.24 12.66 0.11
N LEU A 143 -1.28 11.46 -0.45
CA LEU A 143 -2.01 11.18 -1.67
C LEU A 143 -3.52 11.30 -1.47
N ALA A 144 -4.07 10.83 -0.35
CA ALA A 144 -5.46 11.00 0.02
C ALA A 144 -5.85 12.48 0.10
N ARG A 145 -5.08 13.31 0.84
CA ARG A 145 -5.31 14.75 0.94
C ARG A 145 -5.21 15.49 -0.39
N SER A 146 -4.47 14.96 -1.36
CA SER A 146 -4.37 15.55 -2.71
C SER A 146 -5.63 15.37 -3.55
N GLY A 147 -6.62 14.60 -3.09
CA GLY A 147 -7.83 14.31 -3.82
C GLY A 147 -7.63 13.27 -4.93
N ALA A 148 -6.62 12.39 -4.81
CA ALA A 148 -6.41 11.31 -5.76
C ALA A 148 -7.67 10.43 -5.88
N ASP A 149 -8.05 10.12 -7.12
CA ASP A 149 -9.26 9.36 -7.44
C ASP A 149 -8.97 7.86 -7.33
N LEU A 150 -8.86 7.39 -6.07
CA LEU A 150 -8.61 5.99 -5.70
C LEU A 150 -9.73 5.49 -4.79
N LYS A 151 -9.95 4.19 -4.76
CA LYS A 151 -10.99 3.55 -3.96
C LYS A 151 -10.67 3.52 -2.47
N GLY A 152 -9.39 3.38 -2.11
CA GLY A 152 -8.99 3.28 -0.72
C GLY A 152 -7.52 3.60 -0.46
N PHE A 153 -7.24 3.92 0.79
CA PHE A 153 -5.94 4.32 1.31
C PHE A 153 -5.68 3.58 2.63
N ALA A 154 -4.60 2.81 2.71
CA ALA A 154 -4.31 2.06 3.94
C ALA A 154 -2.89 2.34 4.46
N THR A 155 -2.73 2.44 5.78
CA THR A 155 -1.42 2.67 6.39
C THR A 155 -1.10 1.63 7.46
N PHE A 156 0.12 1.11 7.46
CA PHE A 156 0.67 0.32 8.54
C PHE A 156 1.71 1.15 9.29
N HIS A 157 1.48 1.40 10.58
CA HIS A 157 2.35 2.23 11.43
C HIS A 157 2.87 3.50 10.75
N GLY A 158 2.02 4.13 9.92
CA GLY A 158 2.37 5.32 9.14
C GLY A 158 2.49 6.58 9.99
N GLY A 159 3.19 7.60 9.45
CA GLY A 159 3.17 8.94 10.04
C GLY A 159 1.79 9.57 9.88
N LEU A 160 1.12 9.93 10.99
CA LEU A 160 -0.28 10.33 11.04
C LEU A 160 -0.49 11.85 11.07
N LYS A 161 0.56 12.62 11.34
CA LYS A 161 0.45 14.08 11.46
C LYS A 161 0.10 14.75 10.13
N THR A 162 -0.98 15.52 10.12
CA THR A 162 -1.36 16.35 8.98
C THR A 162 -0.46 17.59 8.91
N PRO A 163 0.15 17.90 7.74
CA PRO A 163 0.94 19.10 7.56
C PRO A 163 0.10 20.36 7.70
N GLN A 164 0.71 21.43 8.19
CA GLN A 164 0.03 22.72 8.30
C GLN A 164 -0.52 23.19 6.95
N GLY A 165 -1.75 23.67 6.94
CA GLY A 165 -2.45 24.14 5.74
C GLY A 165 -3.04 23.05 4.86
N GLN A 166 -2.91 21.77 5.24
CA GLN A 166 -3.60 20.66 4.58
C GLN A 166 -4.77 20.14 5.41
N ASN A 167 -5.71 19.48 4.78
CA ASN A 167 -6.84 18.79 5.41
C ASN A 167 -7.35 17.65 4.49
N TYR A 168 -8.37 16.94 4.92
CA TYR A 168 -8.92 15.80 4.19
C TYR A 168 -10.19 16.12 3.36
N SER A 169 -10.55 17.39 3.18
CA SER A 169 -11.79 17.79 2.47
C SER A 169 -11.85 17.35 1.01
N GLN A 170 -10.70 17.08 0.39
CA GLN A 170 -10.61 16.61 -0.99
C GLN A 170 -10.46 15.09 -1.11
N THR A 171 -10.38 14.37 0.01
CA THR A 171 -10.18 12.92 0.01
C THR A 171 -11.35 12.21 -0.65
N ARG A 172 -11.03 11.27 -1.54
CA ARG A 172 -11.98 10.37 -2.19
C ARG A 172 -11.58 8.95 -1.85
N GLY A 173 -12.56 8.11 -1.57
CA GLY A 173 -12.30 6.74 -1.11
C GLY A 173 -12.13 6.63 0.41
N GLU A 174 -12.03 5.40 0.89
CA GLU A 174 -12.01 5.05 2.31
C GLU A 174 -10.58 4.97 2.85
N ILE A 175 -10.39 5.34 4.12
CA ILE A 175 -9.09 5.29 4.79
C ILE A 175 -9.07 4.19 5.86
N LEU A 176 -8.06 3.29 5.80
CA LEU A 176 -7.78 2.29 6.83
C LEU A 176 -6.44 2.61 7.54
N ILE A 177 -6.50 2.84 8.85
CA ILE A 177 -5.33 3.10 9.68
C ILE A 177 -5.05 1.91 10.60
N MET A 178 -3.87 1.31 10.49
CA MET A 178 -3.42 0.19 11.32
C MET A 178 -2.20 0.60 12.14
N HIS A 179 -2.39 0.81 13.43
CA HIS A 179 -1.43 1.49 14.31
C HIS A 179 -1.04 0.64 15.53
N GLY A 180 0.21 0.75 15.96
CA GLY A 180 0.68 0.12 17.19
C GLY A 180 0.43 1.00 18.41
N SER A 181 -0.28 0.51 19.44
CA SER A 181 -0.59 1.32 20.61
C SER A 181 0.63 1.68 21.48
N ALA A 182 1.75 0.97 21.31
CA ALA A 182 3.03 1.26 21.99
C ALA A 182 4.05 1.97 21.05
N ASP A 183 3.58 2.54 19.94
CA ASP A 183 4.42 3.35 19.05
C ASP A 183 4.80 4.67 19.72
N THR A 184 6.10 4.83 20.02
CA THR A 184 6.64 6.05 20.62
C THR A 184 7.10 7.08 19.60
N ALA A 185 7.21 6.70 18.33
CA ALA A 185 7.57 7.61 17.24
C ALA A 185 6.33 8.33 16.68
N ILE A 186 5.25 7.58 16.50
CA ILE A 186 3.93 8.07 16.09
C ILE A 186 2.98 7.79 17.23
N THR A 187 2.64 8.82 17.98
CA THR A 187 1.94 8.66 19.27
C THR A 187 0.43 8.44 19.12
N MET A 188 -0.20 7.93 20.17
CA MET A 188 -1.66 7.82 20.25
C MET A 188 -2.36 9.19 20.20
N ASP A 189 -1.68 10.29 20.57
CA ASP A 189 -2.22 11.63 20.41
C ASP A 189 -2.36 11.98 18.92
N GLN A 190 -1.36 11.64 18.08
CA GLN A 190 -1.45 11.81 16.62
C GLN A 190 -2.55 10.93 16.00
N PHE A 191 -2.74 9.72 16.52
CA PHE A 191 -3.83 8.84 16.09
C PHE A 191 -5.20 9.46 16.42
N THR A 192 -5.36 9.97 17.63
CA THR A 192 -6.61 10.63 18.06
C THR A 192 -6.87 11.91 17.26
N GLU A 193 -5.85 12.70 16.99
CA GLU A 193 -6.00 13.93 16.19
C GLU A 193 -6.40 13.62 14.75
N LEU A 194 -5.77 12.62 14.11
CA LEU A 194 -6.18 12.18 12.78
C LEU A 194 -7.64 11.72 12.76
N ALA A 195 -8.11 10.98 13.77
CA ALA A 195 -9.50 10.54 13.84
C ALA A 195 -10.46 11.74 13.82
N LYS A 196 -10.19 12.80 14.62
CA LYS A 196 -10.98 14.02 14.63
C LYS A 196 -10.97 14.75 13.28
N GLU A 197 -9.82 14.79 12.61
CA GLU A 197 -9.68 15.43 11.29
C GLU A 197 -10.50 14.68 10.22
N LEU A 198 -10.48 13.34 10.22
CA LEU A 198 -11.23 12.51 9.28
C LEU A 198 -12.75 12.62 9.54
N GLU A 199 -13.18 12.57 10.80
CA GLU A 199 -14.57 12.81 11.18
C GLU A 199 -15.05 14.20 10.74
N SER A 200 -14.27 15.24 11.01
CA SER A 200 -14.59 16.62 10.63
C SER A 200 -14.70 16.81 9.11
N ALA A 201 -13.90 16.06 8.35
CA ALA A 201 -13.92 16.09 6.89
C ALA A 201 -15.00 15.17 6.27
N GLY A 202 -15.68 14.37 7.06
CA GLY A 202 -16.70 13.40 6.60
C GLY A 202 -16.11 12.26 5.75
N VAL A 203 -14.84 11.91 5.98
CA VAL A 203 -14.17 10.84 5.24
C VAL A 203 -14.53 9.49 5.84
N ALA A 204 -14.98 8.54 5.02
CA ALA A 204 -15.17 7.15 5.44
C ALA A 204 -13.82 6.57 5.89
N HIS A 205 -13.76 6.05 7.12
CA HIS A 205 -12.51 5.53 7.66
C HIS A 205 -12.70 4.48 8.74
N GLU A 206 -11.71 3.63 8.88
CA GLU A 206 -11.54 2.70 9.98
C GLU A 206 -10.15 2.87 10.59
N MET A 207 -10.07 2.95 11.92
CA MET A 207 -8.82 3.15 12.63
C MET A 207 -8.66 2.10 13.73
N ILE A 208 -7.63 1.27 13.61
CA ILE A 208 -7.40 0.11 14.49
C ILE A 208 -6.06 0.27 15.21
N THR A 209 -6.06 -0.03 16.51
CA THR A 209 -4.83 -0.13 17.29
C THR A 209 -4.54 -1.59 17.70
N TYR A 210 -3.25 -1.96 17.66
CA TYR A 210 -2.76 -3.26 18.07
C TYR A 210 -2.01 -3.12 19.39
N GLY A 211 -2.54 -3.78 20.44
CA GLY A 211 -2.05 -3.65 21.82
C GLY A 211 -0.58 -4.06 21.97
N GLY A 212 0.24 -3.16 22.53
CA GLY A 212 1.67 -3.38 22.77
C GLY A 212 2.55 -3.38 21.51
N ALA A 213 1.97 -3.23 20.30
CA ALA A 213 2.75 -3.14 19.08
C ALA A 213 3.50 -1.80 19.00
N GLN A 214 4.78 -1.87 18.67
CA GLN A 214 5.64 -0.71 18.47
C GLN A 214 5.66 -0.27 17.00
N HIS A 215 6.30 0.85 16.71
CA HIS A 215 6.58 1.26 15.33
C HIS A 215 7.29 0.16 14.55
N ALA A 216 6.91 -0.07 13.28
CA ALA A 216 7.45 -1.14 12.42
C ALA A 216 7.16 -2.58 12.90
N PHE A 217 6.04 -2.80 13.60
CA PHE A 217 5.62 -4.12 14.10
C PHE A 217 5.38 -5.17 13.00
N THR A 218 5.32 -4.76 11.73
CA THR A 218 5.11 -5.63 10.58
C THR A 218 6.39 -6.08 9.88
N VAL A 219 7.55 -5.48 10.22
CA VAL A 219 8.83 -5.71 9.52
C VAL A 219 9.43 -7.04 9.95
N PHE A 220 9.41 -8.02 9.06
CA PHE A 220 9.91 -9.38 9.31
C PHE A 220 11.35 -9.40 9.80
N GLY A 221 11.61 -10.14 10.88
CA GLY A 221 12.95 -10.26 11.47
C GLY A 221 13.45 -9.02 12.20
N GLY A 222 12.69 -7.92 12.18
CA GLY A 222 13.02 -6.71 12.95
C GLY A 222 12.86 -6.92 14.45
N ASN A 223 13.61 -6.18 15.25
CA ASN A 223 13.58 -6.26 16.73
C ASN A 223 12.25 -5.78 17.35
N ARG A 224 11.39 -5.14 16.55
CA ARG A 224 10.04 -4.67 16.93
C ARG A 224 8.93 -5.48 16.25
N TYR A 225 9.30 -6.51 15.48
CA TYR A 225 8.30 -7.37 14.85
C TYR A 225 7.40 -8.04 15.89
N GLN A 226 6.11 -7.94 15.70
CA GLN A 226 5.10 -8.57 16.55
C GLN A 226 4.15 -9.41 15.69
N GLU A 227 4.39 -10.70 15.62
CA GLU A 227 3.69 -11.62 14.74
C GLU A 227 2.16 -11.53 14.85
N ALA A 228 1.63 -11.46 16.08
CA ALA A 228 0.19 -11.39 16.29
C ALA A 228 -0.43 -10.10 15.74
N ALA A 229 0.24 -8.95 15.89
CA ALA A 229 -0.20 -7.68 15.35
C ALA A 229 -0.04 -7.65 13.82
N ASP A 230 1.08 -8.16 13.30
CA ASP A 230 1.31 -8.28 11.85
C ASP A 230 0.21 -9.13 11.18
N LYS A 231 -0.05 -10.34 11.67
CA LYS A 231 -1.08 -11.22 11.12
C LYS A 231 -2.49 -10.61 11.19
N LYS A 232 -2.85 -9.96 12.30
CA LYS A 232 -4.16 -9.33 12.47
C LYS A 232 -4.33 -8.12 11.54
N SER A 233 -3.31 -7.26 11.43
CA SER A 233 -3.35 -6.09 10.56
C SER A 233 -3.36 -6.51 9.07
N TRP A 234 -2.58 -7.51 8.71
CA TRP A 234 -2.60 -8.07 7.35
C TRP A 234 -3.96 -8.67 6.99
N LYS A 235 -4.56 -9.44 7.89
CA LYS A 235 -5.91 -9.99 7.69
C LYS A 235 -6.93 -8.87 7.47
N ARG A 236 -6.96 -7.83 8.34
CA ARG A 236 -7.91 -6.71 8.15
C ARG A 236 -7.65 -5.96 6.85
N PHE A 237 -6.39 -5.76 6.47
CA PHE A 237 -6.04 -5.13 5.21
C PHE A 237 -6.53 -5.93 3.99
N THR A 238 -6.37 -7.25 3.99
CA THR A 238 -6.86 -8.09 2.88
C THR A 238 -8.39 -8.14 2.81
N GLU A 239 -9.08 -8.07 3.93
CA GLU A 239 -10.54 -7.87 4.00
C GLU A 239 -10.93 -6.51 3.40
N PHE A 240 -10.24 -5.43 3.78
CA PHE A 240 -10.44 -4.09 3.21
C PHE A 240 -10.26 -4.06 1.69
N LEU A 241 -9.22 -4.73 1.17
CA LEU A 241 -9.02 -4.86 -0.28
C LEU A 241 -10.20 -5.55 -0.96
N ALA A 242 -10.70 -6.66 -0.40
CA ALA A 242 -11.83 -7.40 -0.94
C ALA A 242 -13.13 -6.56 -0.92
N GLU A 243 -13.40 -5.85 0.17
CA GLU A 243 -14.54 -4.95 0.33
C GLU A 243 -14.50 -3.78 -0.65
N THR A 244 -13.31 -3.24 -0.92
CA THR A 244 -13.12 -1.99 -1.70
C THR A 244 -13.00 -2.23 -3.21
N LEU A 245 -12.35 -3.35 -3.62
CA LEU A 245 -11.98 -3.58 -5.03
C LEU A 245 -12.88 -4.58 -5.76
N ASN A 246 -13.65 -5.43 -5.04
CA ASN A 246 -14.51 -6.46 -5.64
C ASN A 246 -16.00 -6.04 -5.75
N ASN A 247 -16.30 -4.77 -5.48
CA ASN A 247 -17.65 -4.18 -5.62
C ASN A 247 -17.87 -3.53 -6.98
#